data_b45ce44112e3b9371979dfe12da1f31f
#
_entry.id   b45ce44112e3b9371979dfe12da1f31f
#
_cell.length_a   1.000
_cell.length_b   1.000
_cell.length_c   1.000
_cell.angle_alpha   90.00
_cell.angle_beta   90.00
_cell.angle_gamma   90.00
#
_symmetry.space_group_name_H-M   'P 1'
#
loop_
_entity.id
_entity.type
_entity.pdbx_description
1 polymer ?
#
loop_
_entity_poly.entity_id
_entity_poly.type
_entity_poly.pdbx_seq_one_letter_code
_entity_poly.pdbx_strand_id
1 'polypeptide(L)'
;MTDLLRPIPASRLSLVALTTDVLALMSGDAHGERPFDWPGWWPDDADRAHVARWRDRAAAGPCNVAWGPRALVDTHCHMVGHAGFHLPPRPLAAALDDPTFDGQREPATGDAVEIGYTIFPNQRGHGYATEAVAALLDWAARSSEVRVVLATVARGNDASVRVLERVGGFVHIGTCRNDVGEVEVVYRRDIDAAGNEAP
;
A
#
# COMPACT_ATOMS: atom_id res chain seq x y z
N MET A 1 -5.74 19.49 -2.19
CA MET A 1 -4.50 18.83 -1.73
C MET A 1 -4.54 18.38 -0.27
N THR A 2 -5.06 19.20 0.65
CA THR A 2 -5.17 18.86 2.10
C THR A 2 -6.02 17.61 2.39
N ASP A 3 -6.95 17.27 1.51
CA ASP A 3 -7.88 16.15 1.70
C ASP A 3 -7.22 14.77 1.47
N LEU A 4 -6.19 14.69 0.64
CA LEU A 4 -5.48 13.44 0.33
C LEU A 4 -4.63 12.91 1.51
N LEU A 5 -4.29 13.76 2.47
CA LEU A 5 -3.52 13.39 3.67
C LEU A 5 -4.39 13.01 4.85
N ARG A 6 -5.71 13.20 4.75
CA ARG A 6 -6.64 12.77 5.80
C ARG A 6 -6.54 11.27 6.02
N PRO A 7 -6.70 10.81 7.26
CA PRO A 7 -6.82 9.39 7.52
C PRO A 7 -7.94 8.77 6.70
N ILE A 8 -7.67 7.60 6.11
CA ILE A 8 -8.70 6.82 5.42
C ILE A 8 -9.41 5.98 6.48
N PRO A 9 -10.71 6.20 6.72
CA PRO A 9 -11.44 5.43 7.71
C PRO A 9 -11.75 4.02 7.16
N ALA A 10 -11.67 3.04 8.05
CA ALA A 10 -12.17 1.70 7.86
C ALA A 10 -13.00 1.29 9.08
N SER A 11 -13.50 0.05 9.14
CA SER A 11 -14.43 -0.35 10.22
C SER A 11 -13.77 -0.30 11.62
N ARG A 12 -12.56 -0.82 11.73
CA ARG A 12 -11.80 -0.92 13.00
C ARG A 12 -10.45 -0.22 12.94
N LEU A 13 -10.11 0.32 11.76
CA LEU A 13 -8.82 0.93 11.49
C LEU A 13 -8.99 2.36 11.00
N SER A 14 -7.98 3.16 11.29
CA SER A 14 -7.71 4.44 10.62
C SER A 14 -6.36 4.33 9.91
N LEU A 15 -6.34 4.55 8.60
CA LEU A 15 -5.11 4.49 7.81
C LEU A 15 -4.49 5.88 7.78
N VAL A 16 -3.52 6.12 8.66
CA VAL A 16 -2.89 7.44 8.88
C VAL A 16 -1.66 7.58 7.99
N ALA A 17 -1.60 8.61 7.16
CA ALA A 17 -0.46 8.86 6.27
C ALA A 17 0.85 9.01 7.06
N LEU A 18 1.89 8.29 6.64
CA LEU A 18 3.24 8.42 7.20
C LEU A 18 3.95 9.62 6.58
N THR A 19 3.74 10.78 7.20
CA THR A 19 4.40 12.03 6.78
C THR A 19 5.90 12.00 7.09
N THR A 20 6.65 12.93 6.52
CA THR A 20 8.09 13.09 6.78
C THR A 20 8.39 13.20 8.27
N ASP A 21 7.57 13.94 9.01
CA ASP A 21 7.75 14.15 10.45
C ASP A 21 7.51 12.86 11.25
N VAL A 22 6.44 12.12 10.92
CA VAL A 22 6.14 10.83 11.56
C VAL A 22 7.25 9.82 11.26
N LEU A 23 7.73 9.77 10.02
CA LEU A 23 8.82 8.88 9.63
C LEU A 23 10.15 9.24 10.32
N ALA A 24 10.42 10.54 10.54
CA ALA A 24 11.58 10.97 11.30
C ALA A 24 11.50 10.57 12.79
N LEU A 25 10.31 10.65 13.40
CA LEU A 25 10.09 10.14 14.77
C LEU A 25 10.31 8.62 14.84
N MET A 26 9.82 7.87 13.85
CA MET A 26 9.97 6.40 13.78
C MET A 26 11.43 5.97 13.59
N SER A 27 12.21 6.74 12.83
CA SER A 27 13.64 6.50 12.61
C SER A 27 14.52 6.91 13.83
N GLY A 28 13.95 7.65 14.78
CA GLY A 28 14.72 8.25 15.88
C GLY A 28 15.52 9.50 15.49
N ASP A 29 15.30 10.05 14.29
CA ASP A 29 15.97 11.25 13.78
C ASP A 29 15.29 12.54 14.29
N ALA A 30 14.11 12.42 14.88
CA ALA A 30 13.40 13.52 15.53
C ALA A 30 12.85 13.09 16.90
N HIS A 31 12.60 14.08 17.74
CA HIS A 31 11.94 13.90 19.05
C HIS A 31 10.65 14.72 19.07
N GLY A 32 9.59 14.15 19.63
CA GLY A 32 8.29 14.82 19.70
C GLY A 32 7.18 13.88 20.17
N GLU A 33 5.98 14.42 20.19
CA GLU A 33 4.77 13.64 20.50
C GLU A 33 4.43 12.71 19.35
N ARG A 34 4.11 11.46 19.68
CA ARG A 34 3.70 10.46 18.70
C ARG A 34 2.21 10.62 18.39
N PRO A 35 1.79 10.68 17.14
CA PRO A 35 0.38 10.81 16.79
C PRO A 35 -0.43 9.53 17.05
N PHE A 36 0.24 8.40 17.24
CA PHE A 36 -0.27 7.10 17.64
C PHE A 36 0.87 6.25 18.20
N ASP A 37 0.56 5.19 18.93
CA ASP A 37 1.56 4.30 19.51
C ASP A 37 2.01 3.24 18.49
N TRP A 38 3.31 2.99 18.40
CA TRP A 38 3.88 1.84 17.69
C TRP A 38 4.79 1.02 18.59
N PRO A 39 4.91 -0.30 18.33
CA PRO A 39 5.74 -1.17 19.17
C PRO A 39 7.18 -0.69 19.27
N GLY A 40 7.78 -0.78 20.43
CA GLY A 40 9.17 -0.34 20.66
C GLY A 40 10.23 -1.15 19.88
N TRP A 41 9.86 -2.32 19.38
CA TRP A 41 10.70 -3.16 18.51
C TRP A 41 10.61 -2.78 17.03
N TRP A 42 9.58 -2.01 16.63
CA TRP A 42 9.39 -1.58 15.24
C TRP A 42 9.80 -0.09 15.07
N PRO A 43 10.49 0.28 13.98
CA PRO A 43 11.01 -0.57 12.92
C PRO A 43 12.20 -1.42 13.39
N ASP A 44 12.21 -2.70 13.03
CA ASP A 44 13.38 -3.54 13.20
C ASP A 44 14.47 -3.25 12.13
N ASP A 45 15.57 -3.99 12.14
CA ASP A 45 16.67 -3.74 11.19
C ASP A 45 16.28 -3.93 9.72
N ALA A 46 15.35 -4.85 9.43
CA ALA A 46 14.83 -5.06 8.08
C ALA A 46 13.87 -3.94 7.67
N ASP A 47 13.03 -3.47 8.60
CA ASP A 47 12.07 -2.39 8.36
C ASP A 47 12.74 -1.02 8.23
N ARG A 48 13.89 -0.78 8.89
CA ARG A 48 14.60 0.52 8.84
C ARG A 48 14.93 0.97 7.42
N ALA A 49 15.34 0.04 6.56
CA ALA A 49 15.61 0.35 5.16
C ALA A 49 14.34 0.77 4.40
N HIS A 50 13.19 0.17 4.74
CA HIS A 50 11.89 0.56 4.18
C HIS A 50 11.47 1.94 4.68
N VAL A 51 11.56 2.21 5.96
CA VAL A 51 11.23 3.51 6.57
C VAL A 51 12.10 4.61 5.98
N ALA A 52 13.40 4.38 5.78
CA ALA A 52 14.30 5.32 5.14
C ALA A 52 13.86 5.65 3.70
N ARG A 53 13.56 4.62 2.88
CA ARG A 53 13.03 4.82 1.53
C ARG A 53 11.70 5.56 1.51
N TRP A 54 10.81 5.30 2.45
CA TRP A 54 9.54 6.02 2.56
C TRP A 54 9.76 7.49 2.88
N ARG A 55 10.71 7.80 3.79
CA ARG A 55 11.08 9.17 4.14
C ARG A 55 11.63 9.93 2.94
N ASP A 56 12.55 9.33 2.20
CA ASP A 56 13.14 9.95 1.02
C ASP A 56 12.07 10.24 -0.05
N ARG A 57 11.13 9.29 -0.25
CA ARG A 57 9.99 9.50 -1.16
C ARG A 57 9.04 10.58 -0.65
N ALA A 58 8.71 10.59 0.63
CA ALA A 58 7.85 11.59 1.23
C ALA A 58 8.43 13.02 1.11
N ALA A 59 9.75 13.15 1.24
CA ALA A 59 10.47 14.41 1.07
C ALA A 59 10.40 14.97 -0.36
N ALA A 60 10.15 14.12 -1.35
CA ALA A 60 9.99 14.53 -2.76
C ALA A 60 8.67 15.27 -3.04
N GLY A 61 7.72 15.28 -2.08
CA GLY A 61 6.52 16.09 -2.19
C GLY A 61 5.24 15.45 -1.65
N PRO A 62 4.20 16.27 -1.47
CA PRO A 62 2.96 15.85 -0.82
C PRO A 62 2.19 14.77 -1.60
N CYS A 63 2.35 14.67 -2.92
CA CYS A 63 1.76 13.60 -3.72
C CYS A 63 2.33 12.23 -3.29
N ASN A 64 3.64 12.15 -3.03
CA ASN A 64 4.29 10.95 -2.57
C ASN A 64 3.86 10.55 -1.14
N VAL A 65 3.53 11.51 -0.29
CA VAL A 65 2.94 11.23 1.03
C VAL A 65 1.51 10.71 0.88
N ALA A 66 0.71 11.33 0.02
CA ALA A 66 -0.69 10.95 -0.20
C ALA A 66 -0.85 9.52 -0.72
N TRP A 67 -0.02 9.14 -1.69
CA TRP A 67 0.05 7.82 -2.30
C TRP A 67 1.12 6.91 -1.68
N GLY A 68 1.64 7.29 -0.53
CA GLY A 68 2.66 6.54 0.20
C GLY A 68 2.08 5.55 1.21
N PRO A 69 2.96 5.03 2.08
CA PRO A 69 2.57 4.14 3.16
C PRO A 69 1.74 4.88 4.22
N ARG A 70 0.84 4.14 4.84
CA ARG A 70 -0.01 4.59 5.96
C ARG A 70 0.14 3.62 7.11
N ALA A 71 0.18 4.14 8.33
CA ALA A 71 0.03 3.33 9.54
C ALA A 71 -1.41 2.83 9.63
N LEU A 72 -1.57 1.56 9.96
CA LEU A 72 -2.85 0.97 10.31
C LEU A 72 -3.04 1.13 11.82
N VAL A 73 -3.89 2.07 12.22
CA VAL A 73 -4.09 2.43 13.62
C VAL A 73 -5.45 1.93 14.07
N ASP A 74 -5.48 1.15 15.15
CA ASP A 74 -6.70 0.61 15.72
C ASP A 74 -7.48 1.66 16.55
N THR A 75 -8.63 1.27 17.07
CA THR A 75 -9.49 2.13 17.89
C THR A 75 -8.89 2.53 19.24
N HIS A 76 -7.76 1.93 19.65
CA HIS A 76 -7.02 2.25 20.87
C HIS A 76 -5.76 3.09 20.56
N CYS A 77 -5.66 3.63 19.36
CA CYS A 77 -4.50 4.39 18.87
C CYS A 77 -3.19 3.58 18.77
N HIS A 78 -3.26 2.25 18.65
CA HIS A 78 -2.09 1.40 18.43
C HIS A 78 -1.90 1.06 16.97
N MET A 79 -0.68 1.19 16.48
CA MET A 79 -0.31 0.72 15.16
C MET A 79 -0.24 -0.81 15.12
N VAL A 80 -1.03 -1.42 14.25
CA VAL A 80 -1.11 -2.88 14.05
C VAL A 80 -0.37 -3.36 12.80
N GLY A 81 0.15 -2.44 12.01
CA GLY A 81 0.86 -2.69 10.76
C GLY A 81 0.88 -1.44 9.88
N HIS A 82 1.21 -1.64 8.63
CA HIS A 82 1.17 -0.58 7.62
C HIS A 82 0.64 -1.12 6.29
N ALA A 83 0.05 -0.22 5.50
CA ALA A 83 -0.38 -0.50 4.13
C ALA A 83 -0.36 0.81 3.32
N GLY A 84 -0.30 0.73 2.01
CA GLY A 84 -0.33 1.91 1.15
C GLY A 84 0.08 1.58 -0.26
N PHE A 85 0.38 2.60 -1.04
CA PHE A 85 0.85 2.44 -2.40
C PHE A 85 2.36 2.65 -2.46
N HIS A 86 3.02 1.96 -3.38
CA HIS A 86 4.48 2.05 -3.53
C HIS A 86 4.89 3.38 -4.15
N LEU A 87 4.10 3.89 -5.09
CA LEU A 87 4.33 5.14 -5.82
C LEU A 87 2.99 5.81 -6.14
N PRO A 88 3.00 7.13 -6.43
CA PRO A 88 1.86 7.80 -7.03
C PRO A 88 1.40 7.15 -8.34
N PRO A 89 0.15 7.42 -8.79
CA PRO A 89 -0.37 6.91 -10.05
C PRO A 89 0.59 7.18 -11.21
N ARG A 90 0.77 6.18 -12.07
CA ARG A 90 1.60 6.24 -13.26
C ARG A 90 1.02 5.34 -14.36
N PRO A 91 1.30 5.62 -15.65
CA PRO A 91 0.81 4.77 -16.73
C PRO A 91 1.09 3.29 -16.48
N LEU A 92 0.10 2.42 -16.73
CA LEU A 92 0.24 0.98 -16.47
C LEU A 92 1.47 0.39 -17.18
N ALA A 93 1.77 0.84 -18.40
CA ALA A 93 2.98 0.40 -19.10
C ALA A 93 4.26 0.68 -18.29
N ALA A 94 4.34 1.86 -17.64
CA ALA A 94 5.46 2.22 -16.78
C ALA A 94 5.43 1.47 -15.43
N ALA A 95 4.26 1.06 -14.96
CA ALA A 95 4.13 0.24 -13.75
C ALA A 95 4.57 -1.21 -13.98
N LEU A 96 4.44 -1.72 -15.20
CA LEU A 96 4.89 -3.04 -15.63
C LEU A 96 6.22 -3.02 -16.40
N ASP A 97 6.92 -1.87 -16.42
CA ASP A 97 8.23 -1.74 -17.07
C ASP A 97 9.34 -2.29 -16.16
N ASP A 98 9.24 -3.59 -15.90
CA ASP A 98 10.22 -4.39 -15.20
C ASP A 98 10.80 -5.41 -16.21
N PRO A 99 12.12 -5.44 -16.41
CA PRO A 99 12.75 -6.37 -17.35
C PRO A 99 12.56 -7.84 -16.96
N THR A 100 12.24 -8.11 -15.69
CA THR A 100 11.98 -9.46 -15.20
C THR A 100 10.50 -9.86 -15.27
N PHE A 101 9.60 -8.92 -15.66
CA PHE A 101 8.17 -9.21 -15.76
C PHE A 101 7.89 -10.16 -16.94
N ASP A 102 7.41 -11.35 -16.60
CA ASP A 102 6.93 -12.36 -17.53
C ASP A 102 5.43 -12.53 -17.36
N GLY A 103 4.65 -11.91 -18.24
CA GLY A 103 3.21 -11.92 -18.12
C GLY A 103 2.48 -11.12 -19.20
N GLN A 104 1.17 -10.99 -19.00
CA GLN A 104 0.28 -10.30 -19.93
C GLN A 104 0.45 -8.78 -19.80
N ARG A 105 0.90 -8.15 -20.90
CA ARG A 105 0.99 -6.69 -21.04
C ARG A 105 -0.18 -6.19 -21.87
N GLU A 106 -1.40 -6.42 -21.42
CA GLU A 106 -2.57 -5.89 -22.14
C GLU A 106 -2.56 -4.37 -22.12
N PRO A 107 -2.89 -3.73 -23.23
CA PRO A 107 -3.02 -2.29 -23.27
C PRO A 107 -4.19 -1.89 -22.36
N ALA A 108 -3.89 -1.22 -21.26
CA ALA A 108 -4.90 -0.57 -20.45
C ALA A 108 -4.74 0.94 -20.55
N THR A 109 -5.84 1.62 -20.70
CA THR A 109 -5.91 3.08 -20.64
C THR A 109 -6.04 3.49 -19.16
N GLY A 110 -5.22 4.44 -18.73
CA GLY A 110 -5.25 4.99 -17.38
C GLY A 110 -4.04 4.59 -16.54
N ASP A 111 -3.99 5.17 -15.36
CA ASP A 111 -2.87 5.01 -14.47
C ASP A 111 -3.06 3.83 -13.51
N ALA A 112 -1.94 3.23 -13.14
CA ALA A 112 -1.87 2.16 -12.16
C ALA A 112 -1.17 2.61 -10.89
N VAL A 113 -1.56 1.99 -9.78
CA VAL A 113 -0.85 2.03 -8.51
C VAL A 113 -0.56 0.60 -8.05
N GLU A 114 0.51 0.42 -7.28
CA GLU A 114 0.83 -0.86 -6.67
C GLU A 114 0.62 -0.78 -5.17
N ILE A 115 -0.15 -1.74 -4.62
CA ILE A 115 -0.49 -1.80 -3.21
C ILE A 115 0.45 -2.76 -2.46
N GLY A 116 0.90 -2.34 -1.27
CA GLY A 116 1.63 -3.18 -0.34
C GLY A 116 1.06 -3.10 1.07
N TYR A 117 1.19 -4.17 1.84
CA TYR A 117 0.73 -4.21 3.23
C TYR A 117 1.51 -5.21 4.07
N THR A 118 1.65 -4.87 5.35
CA THR A 118 2.24 -5.73 6.39
C THR A 118 1.43 -5.60 7.67
N ILE A 119 1.05 -6.73 8.26
CA ILE A 119 0.45 -6.78 9.61
C ILE A 119 1.49 -7.33 10.59
N PHE A 120 1.67 -6.65 11.70
CA PHE A 120 2.60 -7.09 12.74
C PHE A 120 2.29 -8.51 13.22
N PRO A 121 3.30 -9.33 13.53
CA PRO A 121 3.11 -10.75 13.80
C PRO A 121 2.03 -11.06 14.84
N ASN A 122 2.00 -10.31 15.94
CA ASN A 122 1.03 -10.45 17.03
C ASN A 122 -0.37 -9.90 16.71
N GLN A 123 -0.54 -9.24 15.54
CA GLN A 123 -1.80 -8.65 15.09
C GLN A 123 -2.39 -9.39 13.86
N ARG A 124 -1.75 -10.49 13.45
CA ARG A 124 -2.24 -11.31 12.32
C ARG A 124 -3.48 -12.12 12.72
N GLY A 125 -4.21 -12.59 11.73
CA GLY A 125 -5.40 -13.41 11.93
C GLY A 125 -6.69 -12.63 12.25
N HIS A 126 -6.62 -11.32 12.51
CA HIS A 126 -7.76 -10.47 12.86
C HIS A 126 -8.49 -9.84 11.64
N GLY A 127 -8.04 -10.11 10.41
CA GLY A 127 -8.64 -9.56 9.20
C GLY A 127 -8.22 -8.12 8.86
N TYR A 128 -7.29 -7.54 9.59
CA TYR A 128 -6.83 -6.15 9.37
C TYR A 128 -6.27 -5.89 7.97
N ALA A 129 -5.54 -6.85 7.38
CA ALA A 129 -5.04 -6.69 6.02
C ALA A 129 -6.18 -6.57 5.01
N THR A 130 -7.20 -7.44 5.09
CA THR A 130 -8.37 -7.40 4.20
C THR A 130 -9.11 -6.06 4.33
N GLU A 131 -9.31 -5.60 5.55
CA GLU A 131 -9.98 -4.33 5.85
C GLU A 131 -9.18 -3.14 5.30
N ALA A 132 -7.87 -3.11 5.51
CA ALA A 132 -7.00 -2.05 5.02
C ALA A 132 -6.93 -2.00 3.49
N VAL A 133 -6.80 -3.16 2.83
CA VAL A 133 -6.78 -3.25 1.36
C VAL A 133 -8.10 -2.78 0.77
N ALA A 134 -9.25 -3.20 1.33
CA ALA A 134 -10.55 -2.74 0.88
C ALA A 134 -10.68 -1.20 0.99
N ALA A 135 -10.29 -0.62 2.12
CA ALA A 135 -10.33 0.83 2.32
C ALA A 135 -9.41 1.60 1.35
N LEU A 136 -8.23 1.05 1.04
CA LEU A 136 -7.30 1.65 0.06
C LEU A 136 -7.85 1.55 -1.36
N LEU A 137 -8.50 0.47 -1.73
CA LEU A 137 -9.16 0.32 -3.04
C LEU A 137 -10.30 1.32 -3.21
N ASP A 138 -11.17 1.45 -2.19
CA ASP A 138 -12.25 2.43 -2.19
C ASP A 138 -11.73 3.87 -2.26
N TRP A 139 -10.59 4.13 -1.61
CA TRP A 139 -9.95 5.43 -1.67
C TRP A 139 -9.35 5.70 -3.04
N ALA A 140 -8.65 4.72 -3.65
CA ALA A 140 -8.06 4.85 -4.98
C ALA A 140 -9.13 5.02 -6.08
N ALA A 141 -10.29 4.35 -5.94
CA ALA A 141 -11.40 4.45 -6.88
C ALA A 141 -12.02 5.86 -6.96
N ARG A 142 -11.79 6.71 -5.94
CA ARG A 142 -12.21 8.12 -5.97
C ARG A 142 -11.28 9.00 -6.81
N SER A 143 -10.10 8.50 -7.16
CA SER A 143 -9.20 9.20 -8.09
C SER A 143 -9.68 8.98 -9.52
N SER A 144 -9.84 10.08 -10.27
CA SER A 144 -10.19 9.99 -11.69
C SER A 144 -9.06 9.43 -12.57
N GLU A 145 -7.86 9.34 -12.04
CA GLU A 145 -6.65 8.92 -12.77
C GLU A 145 -6.42 7.42 -12.68
N VAL A 146 -6.66 6.81 -11.52
CA VAL A 146 -6.37 5.39 -11.29
C VAL A 146 -7.44 4.49 -11.90
N ARG A 147 -6.99 3.52 -12.69
CA ARG A 147 -7.84 2.50 -13.32
C ARG A 147 -7.41 1.09 -12.95
N VAL A 148 -6.18 0.93 -12.49
CA VAL A 148 -5.61 -0.38 -12.19
C VAL A 148 -4.92 -0.35 -10.84
N VAL A 149 -5.16 -1.38 -10.02
CA VAL A 149 -4.36 -1.66 -8.82
C VAL A 149 -3.60 -2.95 -9.05
N LEU A 150 -2.29 -2.88 -8.90
CA LEU A 150 -1.38 -4.01 -8.92
C LEU A 150 -1.07 -4.46 -7.48
N ALA A 151 -0.80 -5.73 -7.31
CA ALA A 151 -0.26 -6.30 -6.08
C ALA A 151 0.77 -7.36 -6.43
N THR A 152 1.96 -7.24 -5.85
CA THR A 152 3.04 -8.21 -6.04
C THR A 152 3.20 -9.04 -4.77
N VAL A 153 3.15 -10.35 -4.90
CA VAL A 153 3.11 -11.29 -3.78
C VAL A 153 4.22 -12.32 -3.92
N ALA A 154 5.08 -12.44 -2.92
CA ALA A 154 6.12 -13.45 -2.88
C ALA A 154 5.52 -14.86 -3.03
N ARG A 155 6.16 -15.72 -3.83
CA ARG A 155 5.71 -17.09 -4.06
C ARG A 155 5.63 -17.85 -2.73
N GLY A 156 4.48 -18.47 -2.47
CA GLY A 156 4.21 -19.19 -1.21
C GLY A 156 3.67 -18.31 -0.07
N ASN A 157 3.47 -17.00 -0.29
CA ASN A 157 2.79 -16.15 0.68
C ASN A 157 1.26 -16.30 0.58
N ASP A 158 0.77 -17.48 0.96
CA ASP A 158 -0.67 -17.81 0.92
C ASP A 158 -1.53 -16.85 1.75
N ALA A 159 -0.94 -16.23 2.77
CA ALA A 159 -1.66 -15.26 3.59
C ALA A 159 -2.05 -14.03 2.78
N SER A 160 -1.13 -13.49 1.98
CA SER A 160 -1.40 -12.37 1.09
C SER A 160 -2.35 -12.75 -0.04
N VAL A 161 -2.19 -13.95 -0.64
CA VAL A 161 -3.12 -14.45 -1.66
C VAL A 161 -4.56 -14.49 -1.12
N ARG A 162 -4.75 -15.05 0.09
CA ARG A 162 -6.08 -15.07 0.74
C ARG A 162 -6.66 -13.67 1.01
N VAL A 163 -5.84 -12.66 1.25
CA VAL A 163 -6.31 -11.27 1.37
C VAL A 163 -6.86 -10.79 0.04
N LEU A 164 -6.11 -10.97 -1.07
CA LEU A 164 -6.53 -10.55 -2.40
C LEU A 164 -7.81 -11.28 -2.85
N GLU A 165 -7.92 -12.59 -2.56
CA GLU A 165 -9.13 -13.39 -2.84
C GLU A 165 -10.35 -12.88 -2.07
N ARG A 166 -10.20 -12.56 -0.78
CA ARG A 166 -11.31 -12.05 0.06
C ARG A 166 -11.79 -10.67 -0.34
N VAL A 167 -10.87 -9.80 -0.73
CA VAL A 167 -11.22 -8.47 -1.26
C VAL A 167 -11.86 -8.60 -2.64
N GLY A 168 -11.43 -9.61 -3.42
CA GLY A 168 -11.97 -9.94 -4.74
C GLY A 168 -11.45 -9.06 -5.87
N GLY A 169 -11.73 -9.49 -7.10
CA GLY A 169 -11.42 -8.75 -8.32
C GLY A 169 -9.95 -8.77 -8.76
N PHE A 170 -9.04 -9.35 -7.98
CA PHE A 170 -7.65 -9.53 -8.38
C PHE A 170 -7.49 -10.78 -9.25
N VAL A 171 -6.83 -10.63 -10.40
CA VAL A 171 -6.48 -11.72 -11.31
C VAL A 171 -4.96 -11.81 -11.46
N HIS A 172 -4.44 -13.02 -11.53
CA HIS A 172 -3.02 -13.27 -11.82
C HIS A 172 -2.71 -12.88 -13.26
N ILE A 173 -1.67 -12.06 -13.46
CA ILE A 173 -1.27 -11.59 -14.80
C ILE A 173 0.16 -11.97 -15.19
N GLY A 174 0.98 -12.44 -14.28
CA GLY A 174 2.36 -12.83 -14.55
C GLY A 174 3.22 -12.92 -13.30
N THR A 175 4.51 -12.96 -13.51
CA THR A 175 5.51 -12.99 -12.44
C THR A 175 6.60 -11.95 -12.70
N CYS A 176 7.29 -11.52 -11.64
CA CYS A 176 8.50 -10.71 -11.72
C CYS A 176 9.52 -11.21 -10.69
N ARG A 177 10.67 -10.52 -10.58
CA ARG A 177 11.65 -10.79 -9.53
C ARG A 177 11.84 -9.54 -8.68
N ASN A 178 11.93 -9.75 -7.37
CA ASN A 178 12.27 -8.66 -6.45
C ASN A 178 13.77 -8.32 -6.50
N ASP A 179 14.19 -7.31 -5.73
CA ASP A 179 15.56 -6.80 -5.68
C ASP A 179 16.61 -7.86 -5.28
N VAL A 180 16.19 -8.97 -4.65
CA VAL A 180 17.04 -10.09 -4.27
C VAL A 180 16.92 -11.31 -5.20
N GLY A 181 16.17 -11.16 -6.30
CA GLY A 181 16.02 -12.17 -7.35
C GLY A 181 14.97 -13.25 -7.08
N GLU A 182 14.19 -13.14 -6.00
CA GLU A 182 13.12 -14.09 -5.70
C GLU A 182 11.91 -13.84 -6.59
N VAL A 183 11.22 -14.91 -6.97
CA VAL A 183 10.05 -14.84 -7.84
C VAL A 183 8.82 -14.36 -7.04
N GLU A 184 8.18 -13.35 -7.58
CA GLU A 184 6.91 -12.83 -7.08
C GLU A 184 5.81 -12.98 -8.14
N VAL A 185 4.60 -13.11 -7.67
CA VAL A 185 3.38 -13.25 -8.49
C VAL A 185 2.69 -11.91 -8.58
N VAL A 186 2.42 -11.44 -9.80
CA VAL A 186 1.79 -10.16 -10.06
C VAL A 186 0.29 -10.34 -10.27
N TYR A 187 -0.48 -9.65 -9.47
CA TYR A 187 -1.94 -9.59 -9.54
C TYR A 187 -2.39 -8.21 -10.01
N ARG A 188 -3.46 -8.16 -10.79
CA ARG A 188 -4.11 -6.95 -11.28
C ARG A 188 -5.57 -6.94 -10.87
N ARG A 189 -6.05 -5.77 -10.48
CA ARG A 189 -7.46 -5.47 -10.32
C ARG A 189 -7.79 -4.18 -11.08
N ASP A 190 -8.76 -4.25 -11.97
CA ASP A 190 -9.34 -3.05 -12.58
C ASP A 190 -10.30 -2.41 -11.57
N ILE A 191 -10.28 -1.09 -11.49
CA ILE A 191 -11.19 -0.30 -10.66
C ILE A 191 -11.96 0.65 -11.56
N ASP A 192 -13.29 0.60 -11.43
CA ASP A 192 -14.16 1.55 -12.08
C ASP A 192 -14.06 2.90 -11.37
N ALA A 193 -14.00 3.99 -12.12
CA ALA A 193 -14.13 5.32 -11.52
C ALA A 193 -15.49 5.39 -10.84
N ALA A 194 -15.50 5.78 -9.56
CA ALA A 194 -16.73 6.01 -8.83
C ALA A 194 -17.61 7.01 -9.61
N GLY A 195 -18.68 6.52 -10.24
CA GLY A 195 -19.59 7.37 -11.00
C GLY A 195 -20.21 6.77 -12.26
N ASN A 196 -19.85 5.55 -12.65
CA ASN A 196 -20.60 4.89 -13.74
C ASN A 196 -21.52 3.81 -13.17
N GLU A 197 -22.60 4.23 -12.51
CA GLU A 197 -23.80 3.39 -12.44
C GLU A 197 -24.31 3.26 -13.87
N ALA A 198 -24.12 2.08 -14.46
CA ALA A 198 -24.78 1.73 -15.70
C ALA A 198 -26.31 1.70 -15.47
N PRO A 199 -27.11 2.14 -16.44
CA PRO A 199 -28.55 2.23 -16.33
C PRO A 199 -29.24 0.88 -16.20
#